data_9c0274d40b080baaf7dc5e5fe5bdb738
#
_entry.id   9c0274d40b080baaf7dc5e5fe5bdb738
#
_cell.length_a   1.000
_cell.length_b   1.000
_cell.length_c   1.000
_cell.angle_alpha   90.00
_cell.angle_beta   90.00
_cell.angle_gamma   90.00
#
_symmetry.space_group_name_H-M   'P 1'
#
loop_
_entity.id
_entity.type
_entity.pdbx_description
1 polymer ?
#
loop_
_entity_poly.entity_id
_entity_poly.type
_entity_poly.pdbx_seq_one_letter_code
_entity_poly.pdbx_strand_id
1 'polypeptide(L)'
;TELRLTSTNNPENVYYLSYHIDAGTGIVAIDGVNRNPGTPYPFFSGNGTVTAGISYTQAEPGDVRLRLTVTDKYGFSMERVLTTVFKNPELTITYAQQGNELTVYDRAYIDYTVSQPGYSGNYTVKVEGVPSVYYGRYGSDVPLTTFTQYGNGSYTLRVKPNMVGPNPLKITVTDADGHSAEIITSVMGIKTTADLQPTFSTSGGLLYVTVESSQPVVDDLTVKVTANADIYSFGGAVTKKQYIVTVKIEADHTTGKGSVSLSGLGSYATFTVTSYSAEFKRTSDNGLVEYKLQ
;
A
#
# COMPACT_ATOMS: atom_id res chain seq x y z
N THR A 1 4.90 -21.48 34.38
CA THR A 1 4.11 -21.98 35.54
C THR A 1 5.01 -22.64 36.54
N GLU A 2 4.69 -22.55 37.83
CA GLU A 2 5.42 -23.19 38.91
C GLU A 2 4.60 -24.35 39.50
N LEU A 3 5.24 -25.48 39.68
CA LEU A 3 4.73 -26.60 40.48
C LEU A 3 5.36 -26.52 41.86
N ARG A 4 4.53 -26.43 42.90
CA ARG A 4 4.97 -26.43 44.29
C ARG A 4 4.54 -27.74 44.96
N LEU A 5 5.50 -28.48 45.53
CA LEU A 5 5.25 -29.66 46.34
C LEU A 5 5.69 -29.40 47.77
N THR A 6 4.84 -29.76 48.75
CA THR A 6 5.16 -29.74 50.16
C THR A 6 5.01 -31.15 50.71
N SER A 7 6.09 -31.63 51.34
CA SER A 7 6.10 -32.92 52.04
C SER A 7 6.25 -32.69 53.53
N THR A 8 5.42 -33.37 54.32
CA THR A 8 5.46 -33.35 55.77
C THR A 8 5.52 -34.78 56.32
N ASN A 9 6.24 -34.97 57.37
CA ASN A 9 6.27 -36.22 58.17
C ASN A 9 6.96 -37.42 57.50
N ASN A 10 7.75 -37.28 56.46
CA ASN A 10 8.55 -38.43 55.93
C ASN A 10 9.91 -37.97 55.40
N PRO A 11 10.94 -37.86 56.28
CA PRO A 11 12.25 -37.36 55.89
C PRO A 11 13.05 -38.28 54.98
N GLU A 12 12.67 -39.54 54.85
CA GLU A 12 13.38 -40.54 53.98
C GLU A 12 12.66 -40.75 52.64
N ASN A 13 11.60 -40.04 52.37
CA ASN A 13 10.86 -40.23 51.11
C ASN A 13 11.58 -39.52 49.95
N VAL A 14 11.48 -40.16 48.76
CA VAL A 14 11.94 -39.63 47.50
C VAL A 14 10.72 -39.50 46.59
N TYR A 15 10.58 -38.35 45.98
CA TYR A 15 9.48 -38.02 45.07
C TYR A 15 10.02 -37.91 43.66
N TYR A 16 9.30 -38.54 42.73
CA TYR A 16 9.61 -38.55 41.30
C TYR A 16 8.51 -37.74 40.58
N LEU A 17 8.92 -36.86 39.68
CA LEU A 17 8.02 -36.13 38.82
C LEU A 17 8.03 -36.72 37.43
N SER A 18 6.87 -36.94 36.85
CA SER A 18 6.66 -37.27 35.45
C SER A 18 5.54 -36.43 34.88
N TYR A 19 5.43 -36.39 33.57
CA TYR A 19 4.31 -35.68 32.93
C TYR A 19 3.76 -36.47 31.74
N HIS A 20 2.53 -36.15 31.38
CA HIS A 20 1.88 -36.64 30.17
C HIS A 20 1.18 -35.44 29.47
N ILE A 21 1.22 -35.42 28.12
CA ILE A 21 0.51 -34.44 27.31
C ILE A 21 -0.83 -35.05 26.89
N ASP A 22 -1.91 -34.64 27.52
CA ASP A 22 -3.27 -35.14 27.22
C ASP A 22 -3.86 -34.45 25.98
N ALA A 23 -3.42 -33.22 25.68
CA ALA A 23 -3.80 -32.46 24.47
C ALA A 23 -2.67 -31.50 24.08
N GLY A 24 -2.49 -31.26 22.77
CA GLY A 24 -1.44 -30.43 22.20
C GLY A 24 -0.20 -31.26 21.83
N THR A 25 0.75 -30.63 21.15
CA THR A 25 2.03 -31.19 20.73
C THR A 25 3.14 -30.22 21.06
N GLY A 26 4.15 -30.65 21.82
CA GLY A 26 5.21 -29.72 22.19
C GLY A 26 6.28 -30.31 23.09
N ILE A 27 7.16 -29.42 23.54
CA ILE A 27 8.27 -29.76 24.41
C ILE A 27 8.00 -29.19 25.80
N VAL A 28 8.12 -30.05 26.81
CA VAL A 28 8.06 -29.66 28.23
C VAL A 28 9.46 -29.55 28.78
N ALA A 29 9.80 -28.40 29.32
CA ALA A 29 11.02 -28.28 30.14
C ALA A 29 10.63 -28.09 31.61
N ILE A 30 11.33 -28.78 32.49
CA ILE A 30 11.19 -28.65 33.94
C ILE A 30 12.53 -28.19 34.48
N ASP A 31 12.52 -27.07 35.19
CA ASP A 31 13.70 -26.32 35.66
C ASP A 31 14.71 -26.05 34.53
N GLY A 32 14.20 -25.68 33.34
CA GLY A 32 15.00 -25.37 32.17
C GLY A 32 15.55 -26.61 31.41
N VAL A 33 15.25 -27.83 31.84
CA VAL A 33 15.70 -29.07 31.20
C VAL A 33 14.54 -29.72 30.46
N ASN A 34 14.70 -29.96 29.14
CA ASN A 34 13.71 -30.69 28.34
C ASN A 34 13.59 -32.13 28.87
N ARG A 35 12.35 -32.57 29.09
CA ARG A 35 12.04 -33.91 29.63
C ARG A 35 11.20 -34.69 28.61
N ASN A 36 11.26 -36.03 28.72
CA ASN A 36 10.45 -36.95 27.92
C ASN A 36 9.12 -37.26 28.65
N PRO A 37 8.00 -37.34 27.95
CA PRO A 37 6.72 -37.72 28.53
C PRO A 37 6.78 -39.11 29.18
N GLY A 38 6.11 -39.30 30.32
CA GLY A 38 6.01 -40.56 31.02
C GLY A 38 7.27 -41.03 31.74
N THR A 39 8.40 -40.33 31.60
CA THR A 39 9.66 -40.69 32.25
C THR A 39 9.76 -40.05 33.63
N PRO A 40 9.74 -40.84 34.74
CA PRO A 40 9.93 -40.29 36.07
C PRO A 40 11.39 -39.86 36.29
N TYR A 41 11.59 -38.76 36.96
CA TYR A 41 12.91 -38.30 37.39
C TYR A 41 12.86 -37.85 38.85
N PRO A 42 13.95 -37.98 39.61
CA PRO A 42 14.01 -37.52 40.99
C PRO A 42 13.73 -36.03 41.05
N PHE A 43 12.73 -35.66 41.84
CA PHE A 43 12.27 -34.27 41.96
C PHE A 43 12.60 -33.68 43.33
N PHE A 44 12.38 -34.47 44.39
CA PHE A 44 12.56 -33.98 45.74
C PHE A 44 12.81 -35.18 46.70
N SER A 45 13.56 -34.93 47.74
CA SER A 45 13.74 -35.92 48.85
C SER A 45 13.63 -35.24 50.20
N GLY A 46 13.02 -35.95 51.15
CA GLY A 46 12.84 -35.47 52.53
C GLY A 46 11.59 -34.66 52.77
N ASN A 47 11.61 -33.88 53.87
CA ASN A 47 10.55 -32.97 54.27
C ASN A 47 10.85 -31.57 53.82
N GLY A 48 9.78 -30.79 53.56
CA GLY A 48 9.86 -29.38 53.19
C GLY A 48 9.08 -29.05 51.92
N THR A 49 9.40 -27.94 51.34
CA THR A 49 8.78 -27.48 50.10
C THR A 49 9.79 -27.30 49.01
N VAL A 50 9.48 -27.81 47.83
CA VAL A 50 10.22 -27.62 46.61
C VAL A 50 9.32 -26.97 45.55
N THR A 51 9.91 -26.16 44.70
CA THR A 51 9.21 -25.52 43.56
C THR A 51 9.98 -25.92 42.27
N ALA A 52 9.24 -26.34 41.26
CA ALA A 52 9.78 -26.53 39.92
C ALA A 52 9.15 -25.56 38.92
N GLY A 53 9.97 -24.96 38.09
CA GLY A 53 9.53 -24.14 36.95
C GLY A 53 9.11 -25.05 35.80
N ILE A 54 7.84 -24.94 35.36
CA ILE A 54 7.34 -25.70 34.22
C ILE A 54 7.18 -24.73 33.03
N SER A 55 7.90 -25.00 31.95
CA SER A 55 7.70 -24.31 30.67
C SER A 55 7.25 -25.31 29.59
N TYR A 56 6.41 -24.83 28.69
CA TYR A 56 5.90 -25.61 27.57
C TYR A 56 6.05 -24.80 26.30
N THR A 57 6.58 -25.39 25.26
CA THR A 57 6.75 -24.80 23.95
C THR A 57 5.98 -25.63 22.93
N GLN A 58 5.09 -24.99 22.18
CA GLN A 58 4.29 -25.59 21.13
C GLN A 58 4.48 -24.82 19.83
N ALA A 59 4.59 -25.53 18.71
CA ALA A 59 4.77 -24.91 17.40
C ALA A 59 3.44 -24.43 16.80
N GLU A 60 2.35 -25.16 17.08
CA GLU A 60 1.04 -24.87 16.51
C GLU A 60 0.08 -24.31 17.57
N PRO A 61 -0.85 -23.41 17.22
CA PRO A 61 -1.89 -22.97 18.14
C PRO A 61 -2.81 -24.11 18.54
N GLY A 62 -3.43 -23.98 19.70
CA GLY A 62 -4.40 -24.96 20.16
C GLY A 62 -4.42 -25.11 21.66
N ASP A 63 -5.30 -25.97 22.12
CA ASP A 63 -5.45 -26.31 23.51
C ASP A 63 -4.29 -27.21 23.96
N VAL A 64 -3.71 -26.86 25.10
CA VAL A 64 -2.67 -27.67 25.77
C VAL A 64 -3.22 -28.14 27.10
N ARG A 65 -3.11 -29.44 27.31
CA ARG A 65 -3.44 -30.08 28.59
C ARG A 65 -2.28 -30.95 29.03
N LEU A 66 -1.61 -30.51 30.07
CA LEU A 66 -0.44 -31.16 30.65
C LEU A 66 -0.82 -31.76 31.99
N ARG A 67 -0.66 -33.07 32.16
CA ARG A 67 -0.83 -33.76 33.40
C ARG A 67 0.53 -33.97 34.04
N LEU A 68 0.72 -33.48 35.24
CA LEU A 68 1.89 -33.65 36.07
C LEU A 68 1.56 -34.70 37.13
N THR A 69 2.42 -35.71 37.28
CA THR A 69 2.27 -36.77 38.30
C THR A 69 3.49 -36.80 39.18
N VAL A 70 3.29 -36.62 40.47
CA VAL A 70 4.32 -36.83 41.49
C VAL A 70 4.07 -38.17 42.18
N THR A 71 5.04 -39.04 42.17
CA THR A 71 4.95 -40.37 42.78
C THR A 71 6.05 -40.54 43.84
N ASP A 72 5.70 -41.01 44.98
CA ASP A 72 6.68 -41.31 46.04
C ASP A 72 7.36 -42.68 45.83
N LYS A 73 8.39 -42.97 46.61
CA LYS A 73 9.12 -44.27 46.55
C LYS A 73 8.26 -45.50 46.88
N TYR A 74 7.07 -45.29 47.48
CA TYR A 74 6.15 -46.39 47.83
C TYR A 74 5.04 -46.60 46.78
N GLY A 75 5.00 -45.74 45.72
CA GLY A 75 4.02 -45.82 44.65
C GLY A 75 2.78 -44.99 44.85
N PHE A 76 2.68 -44.20 45.91
CA PHE A 76 1.57 -43.26 46.07
C PHE A 76 1.79 -42.07 45.14
N SER A 77 0.76 -41.72 44.38
CA SER A 77 0.83 -40.66 43.37
C SER A 77 -0.20 -39.55 43.59
N MET A 78 0.19 -38.34 43.19
CA MET A 78 -0.68 -37.16 43.13
C MET A 78 -0.57 -36.55 41.73
N GLU A 79 -1.69 -36.17 41.17
CA GLU A 79 -1.76 -35.54 39.84
C GLU A 79 -2.21 -34.10 39.92
N ARG A 80 -1.67 -33.30 38.98
CA ARG A 80 -2.15 -31.97 38.69
C ARG A 80 -2.23 -31.77 37.20
N VAL A 81 -3.38 -31.25 36.74
CA VAL A 81 -3.60 -30.90 35.32
C VAL A 81 -3.44 -29.41 35.15
N LEU A 82 -2.62 -29.01 34.20
CA LEU A 82 -2.45 -27.64 33.73
C LEU A 82 -3.10 -27.54 32.37
N THR A 83 -3.93 -26.53 32.17
CA THR A 83 -4.56 -26.22 30.89
C THR A 83 -4.19 -24.82 30.45
N THR A 84 -3.88 -24.65 29.18
CA THR A 84 -3.67 -23.35 28.56
C THR A 84 -4.05 -23.40 27.08
N VAL A 85 -4.25 -22.25 26.46
CA VAL A 85 -4.54 -22.14 25.05
C VAL A 85 -3.43 -21.33 24.41
N PHE A 86 -2.73 -21.93 23.46
CA PHE A 86 -1.82 -21.21 22.59
C PHE A 86 -2.64 -20.63 21.43
N LYS A 87 -2.59 -19.33 21.30
CA LYS A 87 -3.25 -18.63 20.20
C LYS A 87 -2.20 -18.22 19.19
N ASN A 88 -2.60 -18.19 17.90
CA ASN A 88 -1.79 -17.49 16.91
C ASN A 88 -1.60 -16.04 17.36
N PRO A 89 -0.38 -15.51 17.23
CA PRO A 89 -0.17 -14.10 17.47
C PRO A 89 -1.06 -13.28 16.56
N GLU A 90 -1.73 -12.29 17.10
CA GLU A 90 -2.63 -11.43 16.36
C GLU A 90 -1.86 -10.67 15.27
N LEU A 91 -2.34 -10.77 14.03
CA LEU A 91 -1.87 -9.94 12.94
C LEU A 91 -2.42 -8.54 13.12
N THR A 92 -1.53 -7.58 13.24
CA THR A 92 -1.88 -6.16 13.38
C THR A 92 -1.25 -5.34 12.28
N ILE A 93 -1.95 -4.28 11.87
CA ILE A 93 -1.46 -3.30 10.93
C ILE A 93 -1.70 -1.89 11.49
N THR A 94 -0.66 -1.06 11.46
CA THR A 94 -0.74 0.35 11.80
C THR A 94 -0.24 1.18 10.64
N TYR A 95 -0.66 2.45 10.55
CA TYR A 95 -0.22 3.32 9.47
C TYR A 95 -0.08 4.77 9.88
N ALA A 96 0.73 5.50 9.10
CA ALA A 96 0.80 6.95 9.11
C ALA A 96 0.69 7.44 7.65
N GLN A 97 -0.09 8.48 7.44
CA GLN A 97 -0.30 9.08 6.13
C GLN A 97 0.34 10.45 6.07
N GLN A 98 1.11 10.70 4.99
CA GLN A 98 1.70 11.99 4.68
C GLN A 98 1.05 12.53 3.40
N GLY A 99 0.50 13.76 3.48
CA GLY A 99 -0.23 14.40 2.39
C GLY A 99 -1.70 13.93 2.33
N ASN A 100 -2.62 14.84 2.66
CA ASN A 100 -4.06 14.54 2.66
C ASN A 100 -4.78 15.17 1.48
N GLU A 101 -4.36 16.34 1.02
CA GLU A 101 -4.91 17.05 -0.12
C GLU A 101 -3.90 17.06 -1.26
N LEU A 102 -4.28 16.51 -2.40
CA LEU A 102 -3.38 16.22 -3.50
C LEU A 102 -3.96 16.74 -4.81
N THR A 103 -3.18 17.49 -5.58
CA THR A 103 -3.44 17.65 -7.00
C THR A 103 -3.12 16.36 -7.74
N VAL A 104 -3.49 16.24 -9.00
CA VAL A 104 -3.14 15.08 -9.85
C VAL A 104 -1.61 14.92 -10.02
N TYR A 105 -0.84 15.97 -9.76
CA TYR A 105 0.64 15.96 -9.87
C TYR A 105 1.32 15.60 -8.55
N ASP A 106 0.59 15.64 -7.43
CA ASP A 106 1.09 15.33 -6.11
C ASP A 106 0.99 13.85 -5.78
N ARG A 107 1.63 13.46 -4.69
CA ARG A 107 1.63 12.09 -4.17
C ARG A 107 1.55 12.12 -2.65
N ALA A 108 0.65 11.33 -2.08
CA ALA A 108 0.71 10.98 -0.66
C ALA A 108 1.58 9.73 -0.45
N TYR A 109 2.10 9.61 0.76
CA TYR A 109 2.78 8.40 1.21
C TYR A 109 2.03 7.81 2.39
N ILE A 110 1.74 6.52 2.32
CA ILE A 110 1.16 5.75 3.39
C ILE A 110 2.25 4.81 3.89
N ASP A 111 2.83 5.16 5.03
CA ASP A 111 3.77 4.30 5.73
C ASP A 111 2.95 3.38 6.65
N TYR A 112 3.00 2.06 6.43
CA TYR A 112 2.31 1.09 7.25
C TYR A 112 3.26 0.04 7.80
N THR A 113 2.95 -0.45 8.98
CA THR A 113 3.74 -1.47 9.67
C THR A 113 2.87 -2.68 9.93
N VAL A 114 3.36 -3.84 9.53
CA VAL A 114 2.75 -5.14 9.80
C VAL A 114 3.49 -5.81 10.94
N SER A 115 2.77 -6.29 11.92
CA SER A 115 3.33 -7.01 13.06
C SER A 115 2.48 -8.23 13.41
N GLN A 116 3.14 -9.38 13.44
CA GLN A 116 2.59 -10.65 13.92
C GLN A 116 3.71 -11.38 14.65
N PRO A 117 3.80 -11.24 15.99
CA PRO A 117 4.90 -11.81 16.76
C PRO A 117 5.06 -13.32 16.54
N GLY A 118 6.28 -13.77 16.25
CA GLY A 118 6.58 -15.18 15.99
C GLY A 118 6.28 -15.68 14.58
N TYR A 119 5.60 -14.91 13.74
CA TYR A 119 5.40 -15.24 12.33
C TYR A 119 6.60 -14.81 11.48
N SER A 120 7.12 -15.73 10.68
CA SER A 120 8.27 -15.51 9.78
C SER A 120 7.93 -15.67 8.29
N GLY A 121 6.66 -15.90 7.97
CA GLY A 121 6.18 -16.08 6.60
C GLY A 121 5.96 -14.78 5.87
N ASN A 122 5.48 -14.91 4.64
CA ASN A 122 5.12 -13.78 3.79
C ASN A 122 3.65 -13.44 3.94
N TYR A 123 3.32 -12.19 3.62
CA TYR A 123 1.95 -11.70 3.57
C TYR A 123 1.53 -11.42 2.14
N THR A 124 0.27 -11.67 1.84
CA THR A 124 -0.40 -11.14 0.65
C THR A 124 -1.03 -9.80 1.01
N VAL A 125 -0.63 -8.75 0.31
CA VAL A 125 -1.20 -7.42 0.47
C VAL A 125 -2.12 -7.13 -0.70
N LYS A 126 -3.39 -6.84 -0.42
CA LYS A 126 -4.38 -6.42 -1.40
C LYS A 126 -4.73 -4.95 -1.18
N VAL A 127 -4.72 -4.18 -2.26
CA VAL A 127 -5.05 -2.76 -2.25
C VAL A 127 -6.28 -2.55 -3.13
N GLU A 128 -7.32 -1.94 -2.57
CA GLU A 128 -8.60 -1.67 -3.23
C GLU A 128 -9.00 -0.22 -3.00
N GLY A 129 -9.53 0.44 -4.02
CA GLY A 129 -10.01 1.81 -3.88
C GLY A 129 -9.90 2.63 -5.15
N VAL A 130 -10.21 3.92 -5.03
CA VAL A 130 -10.25 4.87 -6.13
C VAL A 130 -8.86 5.37 -6.54
N PRO A 131 -7.92 5.69 -5.61
CA PRO A 131 -6.64 6.26 -6.01
C PRO A 131 -5.73 5.23 -6.69
N SER A 132 -4.82 5.72 -7.55
CA SER A 132 -3.73 4.90 -8.06
C SER A 132 -2.69 4.67 -6.98
N VAL A 133 -2.32 3.42 -6.75
CA VAL A 133 -1.39 3.02 -5.68
C VAL A 133 -0.15 2.37 -6.28
N TYR A 134 1.01 2.71 -5.74
CA TYR A 134 2.33 2.28 -6.19
C TYR A 134 3.16 1.83 -5.00
N TYR A 135 4.06 0.86 -5.20
CA TYR A 135 4.91 0.35 -4.15
C TYR A 135 6.16 1.23 -3.96
N GLY A 136 6.45 1.56 -2.70
CA GLY A 136 7.65 2.31 -2.30
C GLY A 136 7.62 3.79 -2.66
N ARG A 137 8.58 4.54 -2.09
CA ARG A 137 8.71 6.00 -2.32
C ARG A 137 9.28 6.32 -3.70
N TYR A 138 10.12 5.45 -4.24
CA TYR A 138 10.90 5.66 -5.47
C TYR A 138 10.69 4.54 -6.51
N GLY A 139 9.67 3.71 -6.33
CA GLY A 139 9.35 2.63 -7.26
C GLY A 139 8.81 3.12 -8.61
N SER A 140 8.69 2.21 -9.58
CA SER A 140 8.07 2.49 -10.88
C SER A 140 6.61 2.91 -10.73
N ASP A 141 6.10 3.72 -11.66
CA ASP A 141 4.70 4.16 -11.71
C ASP A 141 3.78 3.08 -12.30
N VAL A 142 3.90 1.84 -11.82
CA VAL A 142 3.00 0.74 -12.17
C VAL A 142 1.96 0.61 -11.04
N PRO A 143 0.67 0.79 -11.33
CA PRO A 143 -0.38 0.62 -10.32
C PRO A 143 -0.38 -0.78 -9.73
N LEU A 144 -0.55 -0.87 -8.42
CA LEU A 144 -0.60 -2.13 -7.68
C LEU A 144 -2.02 -2.41 -7.18
N THR A 145 -2.45 -3.66 -7.30
CA THR A 145 -3.68 -4.16 -6.69
C THR A 145 -3.42 -5.27 -5.69
N THR A 146 -2.37 -6.06 -5.94
CA THR A 146 -1.97 -7.16 -5.04
C THR A 146 -0.47 -7.39 -5.18
N PHE A 147 0.22 -7.62 -4.06
CA PHE A 147 1.65 -7.93 -4.03
C PHE A 147 2.01 -8.73 -2.78
N THR A 148 3.21 -9.32 -2.79
CA THR A 148 3.75 -10.05 -1.65
C THR A 148 4.66 -9.14 -0.81
N GLN A 149 4.46 -9.17 0.50
CA GLN A 149 5.32 -8.52 1.48
C GLN A 149 6.10 -9.58 2.26
N TYR A 150 7.40 -9.34 2.45
CA TYR A 150 8.30 -10.32 3.07
C TYR A 150 8.47 -10.03 4.56
N GLY A 151 7.71 -10.76 5.40
CA GLY A 151 7.80 -10.71 6.86
C GLY A 151 7.22 -9.46 7.52
N ASN A 152 7.39 -9.38 8.84
CA ASN A 152 7.05 -8.22 9.65
C ASN A 152 7.91 -7.01 9.28
N GLY A 153 7.38 -5.81 9.42
CA GLY A 153 8.13 -4.59 9.17
C GLY A 153 7.30 -3.43 8.64
N SER A 154 8.01 -2.34 8.32
CA SER A 154 7.41 -1.11 7.81
C SER A 154 7.60 -1.00 6.31
N TYR A 155 6.54 -0.59 5.63
CA TYR A 155 6.46 -0.48 4.16
C TYR A 155 5.79 0.84 3.79
N THR A 156 6.10 1.31 2.60
CA THR A 156 5.54 2.57 2.08
C THR A 156 4.76 2.32 0.80
N LEU A 157 3.54 2.81 0.72
CA LEU A 157 2.78 2.96 -0.51
C LEU A 157 2.76 4.43 -0.92
N ARG A 158 2.84 4.67 -2.22
CA ARG A 158 2.67 5.97 -2.83
C ARG A 158 1.31 6.02 -3.49
N VAL A 159 0.55 7.10 -3.28
CA VAL A 159 -0.84 7.22 -3.72
C VAL A 159 -1.02 8.52 -4.51
N LYS A 160 -1.72 8.45 -5.64
CA LYS A 160 -2.18 9.60 -6.43
C LYS A 160 -3.70 9.61 -6.49
N PRO A 161 -4.37 10.79 -6.42
CA PRO A 161 -5.82 10.87 -6.55
C PRO A 161 -6.25 10.59 -8.00
N ASN A 162 -7.40 9.96 -8.17
CA ASN A 162 -8.01 9.72 -9.48
C ASN A 162 -9.26 10.57 -9.73
N MET A 163 -9.75 11.30 -8.71
CA MET A 163 -10.92 12.18 -8.84
C MET A 163 -10.85 13.33 -7.83
N VAL A 164 -11.56 14.38 -8.12
CA VAL A 164 -11.79 15.49 -7.17
C VAL A 164 -12.67 14.99 -6.04
N GLY A 165 -12.29 15.34 -4.80
CA GLY A 165 -12.98 14.89 -3.58
C GLY A 165 -12.32 13.66 -2.94
N PRO A 166 -13.05 12.94 -2.09
CA PRO A 166 -12.52 11.80 -1.37
C PRO A 166 -12.18 10.64 -2.30
N ASN A 167 -10.97 10.13 -2.19
CA ASN A 167 -10.50 8.91 -2.86
C ASN A 167 -10.26 7.84 -1.79
N PRO A 168 -11.27 7.01 -1.45
CA PRO A 168 -11.15 5.99 -0.43
C PRO A 168 -10.21 4.87 -0.85
N LEU A 169 -9.47 4.34 0.13
CA LEU A 169 -8.47 3.30 -0.04
C LEU A 169 -8.59 2.28 1.10
N LYS A 170 -8.55 1.00 0.75
CA LYS A 170 -8.48 -0.10 1.68
C LYS A 170 -7.21 -0.92 1.40
N ILE A 171 -6.43 -1.19 2.42
CA ILE A 171 -5.26 -2.06 2.39
C ILE A 171 -5.57 -3.25 3.29
N THR A 172 -5.56 -4.45 2.74
CA THR A 172 -5.75 -5.71 3.48
C THR A 172 -4.46 -6.51 3.42
N VAL A 173 -3.97 -6.91 4.58
CA VAL A 173 -2.80 -7.79 4.72
C VAL A 173 -3.29 -9.14 5.21
N THR A 174 -2.89 -10.22 4.55
CA THR A 174 -3.31 -11.59 4.88
C THR A 174 -2.08 -12.49 4.99
N ASP A 175 -1.98 -13.27 6.07
CA ASP A 175 -0.94 -14.28 6.26
C ASP A 175 -1.25 -15.58 5.47
N ALA A 176 -0.34 -16.56 5.53
CA ALA A 176 -0.51 -17.83 4.82
C ALA A 176 -1.66 -18.70 5.40
N ASP A 177 -2.07 -18.46 6.63
CA ASP A 177 -3.14 -19.18 7.32
C ASP A 177 -4.51 -18.53 7.11
N GLY A 178 -4.56 -17.38 6.43
CA GLY A 178 -5.78 -16.67 6.11
C GLY A 178 -6.21 -15.63 7.15
N HIS A 179 -5.41 -15.36 8.19
CA HIS A 179 -5.70 -14.26 9.10
C HIS A 179 -5.43 -12.94 8.39
N SER A 180 -6.29 -11.97 8.59
CA SER A 180 -6.18 -10.69 7.91
C SER A 180 -6.35 -9.51 8.86
N ALA A 181 -5.65 -8.41 8.53
CA ALA A 181 -5.83 -7.10 9.14
C ALA A 181 -5.97 -6.05 8.04
N GLU A 182 -6.66 -4.95 8.31
CA GLU A 182 -6.97 -3.95 7.29
C GLU A 182 -6.78 -2.51 7.77
N ILE A 183 -6.45 -1.64 6.81
CA ILE A 183 -6.49 -0.19 6.94
C ILE A 183 -7.56 0.33 5.99
N ILE A 184 -8.40 1.23 6.48
CA ILE A 184 -9.30 2.04 5.65
C ILE A 184 -8.90 3.50 5.83
N THR A 185 -8.59 4.18 4.73
CA THR A 185 -8.18 5.58 4.71
C THR A 185 -8.69 6.27 3.45
N SER A 186 -8.37 7.54 3.25
CA SER A 186 -8.76 8.31 2.08
C SER A 186 -7.75 9.42 1.82
N VAL A 187 -7.51 9.75 0.56
CA VAL A 187 -6.83 10.97 0.16
C VAL A 187 -7.83 11.90 -0.52
N MET A 188 -7.69 13.21 -0.34
CA MET A 188 -8.55 14.22 -0.94
C MET A 188 -7.92 14.70 -2.25
N GLY A 189 -8.57 14.44 -3.38
CA GLY A 189 -8.18 15.01 -4.66
C GLY A 189 -8.66 16.45 -4.76
N ILE A 190 -7.76 17.38 -5.03
CA ILE A 190 -8.08 18.79 -5.25
C ILE A 190 -7.85 19.19 -6.70
N LYS A 191 -8.69 20.10 -7.18
CA LYS A 191 -8.60 20.62 -8.55
C LYS A 191 -7.38 21.52 -8.71
N THR A 192 -6.65 21.34 -9.82
CA THR A 192 -5.57 22.25 -10.23
C THR A 192 -5.87 22.89 -11.57
N THR A 193 -5.14 23.95 -11.93
CA THR A 193 -5.25 24.65 -13.21
C THR A 193 -3.98 24.45 -14.02
N ALA A 194 -4.13 24.18 -15.32
CA ALA A 194 -3.04 24.22 -16.27
C ALA A 194 -3.35 25.26 -17.37
N ASP A 195 -2.42 26.17 -17.57
CA ASP A 195 -2.53 27.20 -18.59
C ASP A 195 -2.06 26.65 -19.94
N LEU A 196 -2.82 26.92 -21.00
CA LEU A 196 -2.50 26.55 -22.37
C LEU A 196 -2.19 27.82 -23.17
N GLN A 197 -1.01 27.82 -23.78
CA GLN A 197 -0.53 28.96 -24.58
C GLN A 197 -0.30 28.55 -26.03
N PRO A 198 -1.15 28.97 -26.98
CA PRO A 198 -0.92 28.76 -28.39
C PRO A 198 0.12 29.74 -28.93
N THR A 199 1.02 29.24 -29.77
CA THR A 199 1.95 30.04 -30.57
C THR A 199 1.76 29.73 -32.06
N PHE A 200 2.00 30.70 -32.91
CA PHE A 200 1.70 30.65 -34.33
C PHE A 200 2.97 30.90 -35.16
N SER A 201 3.16 30.09 -36.19
CA SER A 201 4.22 30.32 -37.19
C SER A 201 3.76 29.89 -38.57
N THR A 202 4.37 30.45 -39.62
CA THR A 202 4.04 30.11 -41.00
C THR A 202 5.31 29.65 -41.73
N SER A 203 5.20 28.58 -42.49
CA SER A 203 6.28 28.07 -43.33
C SER A 203 5.70 27.18 -44.42
N GLY A 204 6.27 27.29 -45.67
CA GLY A 204 5.88 26.41 -46.76
C GLY A 204 4.38 26.44 -47.14
N GLY A 205 3.70 27.57 -46.91
CA GLY A 205 2.26 27.70 -47.19
C GLY A 205 1.37 26.98 -46.12
N LEU A 206 1.92 26.68 -44.99
CA LEU A 206 1.22 26.11 -43.83
C LEU A 206 1.21 27.09 -42.65
N LEU A 207 0.11 27.14 -41.90
CA LEU A 207 0.05 27.70 -40.56
C LEU A 207 0.30 26.59 -39.57
N TYR A 208 1.33 26.73 -38.76
CA TYR A 208 1.65 25.85 -37.65
C TYR A 208 1.16 26.47 -36.35
N VAL A 209 0.54 25.64 -35.53
CA VAL A 209 0.12 26.01 -34.17
C VAL A 209 0.83 25.06 -33.21
N THR A 210 1.58 25.62 -32.29
CA THR A 210 2.12 24.87 -31.16
C THR A 210 1.34 25.30 -29.93
N VAL A 211 0.85 24.35 -29.15
CA VAL A 211 0.19 24.61 -27.87
C VAL A 211 1.08 24.06 -26.77
N GLU A 212 1.44 24.94 -25.82
CA GLU A 212 2.23 24.60 -24.64
C GLU A 212 1.31 24.63 -23.41
N SER A 213 1.41 23.61 -22.58
CA SER A 213 0.73 23.53 -21.29
C SER A 213 1.72 23.83 -20.18
N SER A 214 1.32 24.60 -19.17
CA SER A 214 2.15 24.92 -18.00
C SER A 214 2.47 23.70 -17.12
N GLN A 215 1.73 22.60 -17.30
CA GLN A 215 1.92 21.31 -16.63
C GLN A 215 1.75 20.17 -17.65
N PRO A 216 2.38 19.00 -17.43
CA PRO A 216 2.12 17.83 -18.27
C PRO A 216 0.62 17.48 -18.27
N VAL A 217 0.05 17.17 -19.43
CA VAL A 217 -1.36 16.74 -19.48
C VAL A 217 -1.49 15.33 -18.91
N VAL A 218 -2.55 15.10 -18.16
CA VAL A 218 -2.77 13.81 -17.48
C VAL A 218 -3.18 12.72 -18.46
N ASP A 219 -4.03 13.09 -19.40
CA ASP A 219 -4.51 12.25 -20.50
C ASP A 219 -4.35 13.00 -21.82
N ASP A 220 -4.50 12.29 -22.94
CA ASP A 220 -4.48 12.90 -24.25
C ASP A 220 -5.46 14.08 -24.32
N LEU A 221 -4.92 15.27 -24.57
CA LEU A 221 -5.67 16.50 -24.70
C LEU A 221 -5.73 16.93 -26.16
N THR A 222 -6.94 17.03 -26.70
CA THR A 222 -7.17 17.60 -28.04
C THR A 222 -7.61 19.07 -27.90
N VAL A 223 -6.81 19.96 -28.49
CA VAL A 223 -7.05 21.40 -28.52
C VAL A 223 -7.40 21.81 -29.92
N LYS A 224 -8.61 22.30 -30.13
CA LYS A 224 -9.06 22.89 -31.41
C LYS A 224 -8.89 24.39 -31.35
N VAL A 225 -7.85 24.90 -32.00
CA VAL A 225 -7.53 26.32 -32.03
C VAL A 225 -8.16 26.96 -33.26
N THR A 226 -8.95 27.98 -33.05
CA THR A 226 -9.53 28.83 -34.09
C THR A 226 -8.77 30.12 -34.14
N ALA A 227 -7.97 30.36 -35.19
CA ALA A 227 -7.18 31.57 -35.41
C ALA A 227 -7.84 32.48 -36.44
N ASN A 228 -8.08 33.71 -36.06
CA ASN A 228 -8.49 34.76 -37.00
C ASN A 228 -7.24 35.50 -37.47
N ALA A 229 -7.10 35.66 -38.75
CA ALA A 229 -5.91 36.25 -39.36
C ALA A 229 -6.21 37.30 -40.40
N ASP A 230 -5.40 38.31 -40.40
CA ASP A 230 -5.33 39.30 -41.50
C ASP A 230 -4.24 38.90 -42.48
N ILE A 231 -4.61 38.84 -43.76
CA ILE A 231 -3.74 38.48 -44.87
C ILE A 231 -3.55 39.73 -45.72
N TYR A 232 -2.32 40.17 -45.79
CA TYR A 232 -1.93 41.36 -46.56
C TYR A 232 -1.35 40.90 -47.90
N SER A 233 -2.05 41.21 -49.01
CA SER A 233 -1.57 40.96 -50.36
C SER A 233 -0.66 42.07 -50.88
N PHE A 234 0.15 41.78 -51.91
CA PHE A 234 0.94 42.77 -52.61
C PHE A 234 -0.01 43.81 -53.27
N GLY A 235 -0.07 45.02 -52.76
CA GLY A 235 -1.05 46.04 -53.19
C GLY A 235 -1.91 46.57 -52.05
N GLY A 236 -1.69 46.11 -50.82
CA GLY A 236 -2.26 46.64 -49.59
C GLY A 236 -3.67 46.16 -49.23
N ALA A 237 -4.24 45.25 -50.02
CA ALA A 237 -5.54 44.67 -49.69
C ALA A 237 -5.43 43.72 -48.50
N VAL A 238 -6.32 43.87 -47.50
CA VAL A 238 -6.39 42.99 -46.32
C VAL A 238 -7.60 42.08 -46.46
N THR A 239 -7.33 40.75 -46.39
CA THR A 239 -8.37 39.75 -46.38
C THR A 239 -8.40 39.10 -44.99
N LYS A 240 -9.55 39.05 -44.34
CA LYS A 240 -9.76 38.36 -43.07
C LYS A 240 -10.16 36.93 -43.32
N LYS A 241 -9.44 36.00 -42.71
CA LYS A 241 -9.75 34.57 -42.76
C LYS A 241 -9.68 33.92 -41.40
N GLN A 242 -10.44 32.84 -41.26
CA GLN A 242 -10.42 32.01 -40.06
C GLN A 242 -9.81 30.66 -40.42
N TYR A 243 -8.90 30.17 -39.59
CA TYR A 243 -8.24 28.88 -39.69
C TYR A 243 -8.50 28.07 -38.45
N ILE A 244 -8.82 26.79 -38.61
CA ILE A 244 -9.06 25.86 -37.52
C ILE A 244 -7.95 24.82 -37.57
N VAL A 245 -7.19 24.70 -36.47
CA VAL A 245 -6.10 23.76 -36.32
C VAL A 245 -6.37 22.87 -35.11
N THR A 246 -6.35 21.56 -35.32
CA THR A 246 -6.43 20.59 -34.22
C THR A 246 -5.02 20.22 -33.78
N VAL A 247 -4.75 20.42 -32.52
CA VAL A 247 -3.48 20.08 -31.86
C VAL A 247 -3.76 18.99 -30.84
N LYS A 248 -2.98 17.92 -30.85
CA LYS A 248 -2.99 16.88 -29.83
C LYS A 248 -1.77 17.05 -28.93
N ILE A 249 -1.98 17.09 -27.61
CA ILE A 249 -0.94 16.94 -26.61
C ILE A 249 -1.13 15.54 -26.01
N GLU A 250 -0.12 14.69 -26.13
CA GLU A 250 -0.16 13.33 -25.57
C GLU A 250 0.02 13.35 -24.05
N ALA A 251 -0.53 12.34 -23.38
CA ALA A 251 -0.39 12.19 -21.95
C ALA A 251 1.07 12.30 -21.49
N ASP A 252 1.30 12.90 -20.34
CA ASP A 252 2.61 13.19 -19.75
C ASP A 252 3.50 14.20 -20.55
N HIS A 253 2.95 14.82 -21.62
CA HIS A 253 3.64 15.84 -22.38
C HIS A 253 3.08 17.24 -22.07
N THR A 254 3.90 18.27 -22.33
CA THR A 254 3.54 19.68 -22.18
C THR A 254 3.29 20.39 -23.52
N THR A 255 3.59 19.75 -24.65
CA THR A 255 3.58 20.41 -25.95
C THR A 255 2.93 19.55 -27.02
N GLY A 256 2.06 20.15 -27.81
CA GLY A 256 1.50 19.58 -29.02
C GLY A 256 1.66 20.49 -30.23
N LYS A 257 1.63 19.93 -31.45
CA LYS A 257 1.75 20.67 -32.69
C LYS A 257 0.70 20.23 -33.70
N GLY A 258 0.18 21.20 -34.44
CA GLY A 258 -0.75 20.97 -35.53
C GLY A 258 -0.50 21.96 -36.67
N SER A 259 -1.05 21.69 -37.84
CA SER A 259 -0.94 22.61 -38.98
C SER A 259 -2.16 22.57 -39.87
N VAL A 260 -2.35 23.64 -40.63
CA VAL A 260 -3.39 23.78 -41.66
C VAL A 260 -2.82 24.48 -42.88
N SER A 261 -3.29 24.11 -44.08
CA SER A 261 -2.88 24.76 -45.32
C SER A 261 -3.42 26.18 -45.41
N LEU A 262 -2.57 27.11 -45.77
CA LEU A 262 -2.86 28.47 -46.13
C LEU A 262 -3.23 28.62 -47.60
N SER A 263 -4.07 27.73 -48.14
CA SER A 263 -4.43 27.72 -49.55
C SER A 263 -4.94 29.04 -50.04
N GLY A 264 -4.46 29.49 -51.25
CA GLY A 264 -4.86 30.72 -51.92
C GLY A 264 -4.07 31.96 -51.48
N LEU A 265 -2.97 31.83 -50.72
CA LEU A 265 -2.05 32.94 -50.48
C LEU A 265 -1.01 33.01 -51.61
N GLY A 266 -0.89 34.16 -52.21
CA GLY A 266 0.19 34.46 -53.18
C GLY A 266 1.55 34.50 -52.45
N SER A 267 2.64 34.32 -53.18
CA SER A 267 4.02 34.18 -52.66
C SER A 267 4.52 35.39 -51.86
N TYR A 268 3.81 36.49 -51.84
CA TYR A 268 4.17 37.77 -51.17
C TYR A 268 3.15 38.24 -50.09
N ALA A 269 2.27 37.32 -49.63
CA ALA A 269 1.33 37.67 -48.57
C ALA A 269 1.98 37.57 -47.19
N THR A 270 1.81 38.60 -46.38
CA THR A 270 2.10 38.54 -44.95
C THR A 270 0.88 38.07 -44.18
N PHE A 271 1.09 37.29 -43.15
CA PHE A 271 0.05 36.70 -42.33
C PHE A 271 0.22 37.14 -40.88
N THR A 272 -0.87 37.65 -40.28
CA THR A 272 -0.86 38.04 -38.86
C THR A 272 -2.10 37.50 -38.17
N VAL A 273 -1.91 36.71 -37.12
CA VAL A 273 -3.00 36.27 -36.25
C VAL A 273 -3.45 37.48 -35.39
N THR A 274 -4.71 37.86 -35.49
CA THR A 274 -5.27 39.03 -34.79
C THR A 274 -6.01 38.61 -33.51
N SER A 275 -6.56 37.40 -33.49
CA SER A 275 -7.20 36.80 -32.29
C SER A 275 -7.30 35.29 -32.46
N TYR A 276 -7.46 34.60 -31.34
CA TYR A 276 -7.70 33.15 -31.34
C TYR A 276 -8.66 32.76 -30.21
N SER A 277 -9.24 31.58 -30.36
CA SER A 277 -9.99 30.88 -29.32
C SER A 277 -9.67 29.41 -29.39
N ALA A 278 -9.88 28.67 -28.30
CA ALA A 278 -9.67 27.25 -28.30
C ALA A 278 -10.81 26.50 -27.61
N GLU A 279 -11.13 25.33 -28.14
CA GLU A 279 -12.01 24.34 -27.53
C GLU A 279 -11.19 23.12 -27.12
N PHE A 280 -11.47 22.57 -25.94
CA PHE A 280 -10.72 21.45 -25.41
C PHE A 280 -11.60 20.22 -25.36
N LYS A 281 -11.06 19.08 -25.80
CA LYS A 281 -11.66 17.76 -25.61
C LYS A 281 -10.68 16.87 -24.85
N ARG A 282 -11.10 16.38 -23.69
CA ARG A 282 -10.36 15.46 -22.83
C ARG A 282 -10.84 14.04 -23.06
N THR A 283 -9.98 13.07 -22.81
CA THR A 283 -10.37 11.67 -22.83
C THR A 283 -10.96 11.27 -21.47
N SER A 284 -10.28 11.55 -20.36
CA SER A 284 -10.82 11.47 -18.98
C SER A 284 -9.80 12.01 -17.98
N ASP A 285 -10.09 13.05 -17.26
CA ASP A 285 -9.27 13.52 -16.13
C ASP A 285 -10.07 13.62 -14.83
N ASN A 286 -11.29 13.09 -14.83
CA ASN A 286 -12.23 13.15 -13.71
C ASN A 286 -12.36 14.54 -13.08
N GLY A 287 -12.06 15.60 -13.86
CA GLY A 287 -12.13 16.99 -13.43
C GLY A 287 -10.98 17.48 -12.55
N LEU A 288 -9.90 16.69 -12.40
CA LEU A 288 -8.74 17.06 -11.58
C LEU A 288 -7.95 18.24 -12.15
N VAL A 289 -7.96 18.44 -13.47
CA VAL A 289 -7.29 19.58 -14.12
C VAL A 289 -8.30 20.45 -14.85
N GLU A 290 -8.23 21.75 -14.63
CA GLU A 290 -8.93 22.78 -15.42
C GLU A 290 -7.94 23.45 -16.37
N TYR A 291 -8.12 23.24 -17.67
CA TYR A 291 -7.30 23.91 -18.68
C TYR A 291 -7.86 25.29 -19.00
N LYS A 292 -6.97 26.31 -19.02
CA LYS A 292 -7.31 27.68 -19.35
C LYS A 292 -6.45 28.18 -20.49
N LEU A 293 -7.07 28.84 -21.46
CA LEU A 293 -6.37 29.53 -22.54
C LEU A 293 -5.84 30.87 -22.00
N GLN A 294 -4.55 31.14 -22.23
CA GLN A 294 -3.88 32.39 -21.92
C GLN A 294 -3.86 33.30 -23.14
#